data_5582420837962c3bef3d68f285112213
#
_entry.id   5582420837962c3bef3d68f285112213
#
_cell.length_a   1.000
_cell.length_b   1.000
_cell.length_c   1.000
_cell.angle_alpha   90.00
_cell.angle_beta   90.00
_cell.angle_gamma   90.00
#
_symmetry.space_group_name_H-M   'P 1'
#
loop_
_entity.id
_entity.type
_entity.pdbx_description
1 polymer ?
#
loop_
_entity_poly.entity_id
_entity_poly.type
_entity_poly.pdbx_seq_one_letter_code
_entity_poly.pdbx_strand_id
1 'polypeptide(L)'
;KNVHLSVYPPDGKVKVSAPVSMTPDTVRVFVISKLGWIKKQQTKLRFQEREAPREYIDRESHYVWGKRYLLKVDEKDAPPAIELKHSRMILSVRPGTSRERKQAILEAWYRENLKQTVPALIEKWQSRMGVQVKRYYMQRMKTKWGSCSFHSGSIRINTELAKKPLACLEYIVVHEMTHLLEPTHNSRFIALMDQFMPKWRFYRDELNRLPVRHEDWGY
;
A
#
# COMPACT_ATOMS: atom_id res chain seq x y z
N LYS A 1 28.49 1.68 -7.41
CA LYS A 1 27.36 0.74 -7.18
C LYS A 1 27.20 0.58 -5.67
N ASN A 2 25.96 0.59 -5.16
CA ASN A 2 25.66 0.83 -3.74
C ASN A 2 25.31 -0.48 -3.02
N VAL A 3 25.55 -0.52 -1.70
CA VAL A 3 25.02 -1.54 -0.80
C VAL A 3 23.55 -1.23 -0.49
N HIS A 4 22.68 -2.21 -0.63
CA HIS A 4 21.27 -2.10 -0.28
C HIS A 4 20.98 -2.94 0.95
N LEU A 5 20.41 -2.30 1.98
CA LEU A 5 19.97 -2.90 3.22
C LEU A 5 18.45 -2.86 3.30
N SER A 6 17.83 -4.00 3.52
CA SER A 6 16.37 -4.12 3.62
C SER A 6 15.98 -4.91 4.87
N VAL A 7 14.92 -4.47 5.54
CA VAL A 7 14.28 -5.19 6.66
C VAL A 7 12.89 -5.60 6.23
N TYR A 8 12.63 -6.90 6.21
CA TYR A 8 11.40 -7.46 5.66
C TYR A 8 10.40 -7.85 6.76
N PRO A 9 9.11 -7.55 6.57
CA PRO A 9 8.07 -8.11 7.40
C PRO A 9 7.92 -9.63 7.13
N PRO A 10 7.28 -10.42 8.03
CA PRO A 10 6.76 -10.00 9.32
C PRO A 10 7.83 -9.91 10.40
N ASP A 11 8.90 -10.71 10.32
CA ASP A 11 9.83 -11.01 11.41
C ASP A 11 10.98 -10.01 11.53
N GLY A 12 11.08 -9.08 10.59
CA GLY A 12 12.19 -8.13 10.54
C GLY A 12 13.49 -8.77 10.02
N LYS A 13 13.38 -9.80 9.15
CA LYS A 13 14.53 -10.43 8.48
C LYS A 13 15.32 -9.38 7.70
N VAL A 14 16.62 -9.35 7.95
CA VAL A 14 17.53 -8.39 7.32
C VAL A 14 18.15 -9.02 6.07
N LYS A 15 18.06 -8.32 4.93
CA LYS A 15 18.74 -8.71 3.70
C LYS A 15 19.67 -7.58 3.25
N VAL A 16 20.90 -7.97 2.92
CA VAL A 16 21.90 -7.07 2.36
C VAL A 16 22.24 -7.52 0.95
N SER A 17 22.24 -6.59 0.01
CA SER A 17 22.70 -6.82 -1.35
C SER A 17 23.88 -5.88 -1.61
N ALA A 18 25.03 -6.43 -1.93
CA ALA A 18 26.26 -5.70 -2.18
C ALA A 18 26.85 -6.09 -3.54
N PRO A 19 27.64 -5.20 -4.18
CA PRO A 19 28.42 -5.56 -5.38
C PRO A 19 29.40 -6.69 -5.08
N VAL A 20 29.61 -7.58 -6.04
CA VAL A 20 30.54 -8.71 -5.92
C VAL A 20 31.99 -8.26 -5.62
N SER A 21 32.36 -7.02 -6.05
CA SER A 21 33.66 -6.41 -5.78
C SER A 21 33.87 -5.95 -4.33
N MET A 22 32.84 -6.02 -3.48
CA MET A 22 32.94 -5.58 -2.08
C MET A 22 33.26 -6.78 -1.18
N THR A 23 34.24 -6.62 -0.29
CA THR A 23 34.63 -7.68 0.63
C THR A 23 33.55 -7.91 1.69
N PRO A 24 33.38 -9.15 2.19
CA PRO A 24 32.42 -9.45 3.25
C PRO A 24 32.60 -8.60 4.50
N ASP A 25 33.83 -8.24 4.85
CA ASP A 25 34.13 -7.41 6.02
C ASP A 25 33.67 -5.97 5.83
N THR A 26 33.82 -5.40 4.64
CA THR A 26 33.27 -4.08 4.32
C THR A 26 31.73 -4.07 4.44
N VAL A 27 31.08 -5.13 3.94
CA VAL A 27 29.62 -5.27 4.08
C VAL A 27 29.23 -5.41 5.55
N ARG A 28 29.99 -6.17 6.35
CA ARG A 28 29.75 -6.36 7.80
C ARG A 28 29.85 -5.02 8.54
N VAL A 29 30.92 -4.24 8.31
CA VAL A 29 31.08 -2.90 8.94
C VAL A 29 29.93 -1.98 8.56
N PHE A 30 29.49 -1.98 7.31
CA PHE A 30 28.33 -1.21 6.88
C PHE A 30 27.06 -1.62 7.64
N VAL A 31 26.80 -2.93 7.78
CA VAL A 31 25.61 -3.43 8.52
C VAL A 31 25.69 -3.03 9.99
N ILE A 32 26.85 -3.15 10.61
CA ILE A 32 27.07 -2.73 12.02
C ILE A 32 26.75 -1.24 12.19
N SER A 33 27.21 -0.39 11.27
CA SER A 33 26.90 1.06 11.29
C SER A 33 25.40 1.36 11.19
N LYS A 34 24.58 0.42 10.71
CA LYS A 34 23.14 0.54 10.53
C LYS A 34 22.31 -0.21 11.58
N LEU A 35 22.92 -0.83 12.58
CA LEU A 35 22.21 -1.62 13.61
C LEU A 35 21.10 -0.84 14.32
N GLY A 36 21.33 0.43 14.66
CA GLY A 36 20.29 1.28 15.25
C GLY A 36 19.07 1.45 14.36
N TRP A 37 19.29 1.69 13.07
CA TRP A 37 18.22 1.77 12.08
C TRP A 37 17.51 0.42 11.90
N ILE A 38 18.24 -0.69 11.82
CA ILE A 38 17.69 -2.05 11.72
C ILE A 38 16.75 -2.32 12.91
N LYS A 39 17.22 -2.13 14.14
CA LYS A 39 16.43 -2.32 15.37
C LYS A 39 15.16 -1.47 15.36
N LYS A 40 15.24 -0.20 14.93
CA LYS A 40 14.08 0.69 14.79
C LYS A 40 13.05 0.15 13.79
N GLN A 41 13.51 -0.36 12.64
CA GLN A 41 12.61 -0.96 11.64
C GLN A 41 11.98 -2.26 12.16
N GLN A 42 12.75 -3.13 12.80
CA GLN A 42 12.25 -4.36 13.41
C GLN A 42 11.19 -4.09 14.48
N THR A 43 11.45 -3.10 15.36
CA THR A 43 10.47 -2.67 16.36
C THR A 43 9.18 -2.17 15.71
N LYS A 44 9.30 -1.31 14.68
CA LYS A 44 8.13 -0.84 13.92
C LYS A 44 7.31 -2.00 13.33
N LEU A 45 7.96 -2.99 12.74
CA LEU A 45 7.30 -4.16 12.15
C LEU A 45 6.61 -5.05 13.18
N ARG A 46 7.21 -5.21 14.39
CA ARG A 46 6.62 -6.00 15.49
C ARG A 46 5.35 -5.36 16.06
N PHE A 47 5.32 -4.04 16.15
CA PHE A 47 4.16 -3.30 16.69
C PHE A 47 3.12 -2.93 15.62
N GLN A 48 3.39 -3.20 14.34
CA GLN A 48 2.43 -2.95 13.29
C GLN A 48 1.33 -4.00 13.33
N GLU A 49 0.11 -3.57 13.65
CA GLU A 49 -1.07 -4.44 13.62
C GLU A 49 -1.25 -5.03 12.23
N ARG A 50 -1.59 -6.31 12.18
CA ARG A 50 -1.89 -7.04 10.95
C ARG A 50 -3.31 -7.57 10.99
N GLU A 51 -3.97 -7.51 9.84
CA GLU A 51 -5.26 -8.18 9.68
C GLU A 51 -5.06 -9.69 9.86
N ALA A 52 -6.00 -10.35 10.56
CA ALA A 52 -6.04 -11.82 10.57
C ALA A 52 -6.24 -12.38 9.15
N PRO A 53 -5.81 -13.63 8.89
CA PRO A 53 -6.13 -14.31 7.64
C PRO A 53 -7.64 -14.27 7.38
N ARG A 54 -8.02 -13.98 6.14
CA ARG A 54 -9.41 -13.86 5.74
C ARG A 54 -9.98 -15.22 5.32
N GLU A 55 -11.14 -15.56 5.83
CA GLU A 55 -11.87 -16.78 5.47
C GLU A 55 -13.02 -16.51 4.49
N TYR A 56 -13.40 -15.23 4.32
CA TYR A 56 -14.49 -14.78 3.43
C TYR A 56 -15.83 -15.44 3.78
N ILE A 57 -16.15 -15.44 5.07
CA ILE A 57 -17.40 -15.98 5.65
C ILE A 57 -18.31 -14.85 6.14
N ASP A 58 -19.55 -15.19 6.43
CA ASP A 58 -20.54 -14.25 6.99
C ASP A 58 -20.02 -13.58 8.27
N ARG A 59 -20.33 -12.29 8.42
CA ARG A 59 -19.96 -11.41 9.55
C ARG A 59 -18.46 -11.09 9.65
N GLU A 60 -17.60 -11.52 8.72
CA GLU A 60 -16.20 -11.07 8.66
C GLU A 60 -16.15 -9.57 8.36
N SER A 61 -15.29 -8.84 9.08
CA SER A 61 -15.17 -7.38 8.92
C SER A 61 -14.30 -7.04 7.71
N HIS A 62 -14.84 -6.28 6.77
CA HIS A 62 -14.13 -5.71 5.63
C HIS A 62 -14.17 -4.19 5.70
N TYR A 63 -13.18 -3.53 5.11
CA TYR A 63 -13.10 -2.08 5.08
C TYR A 63 -13.13 -1.55 3.65
N VAL A 64 -13.82 -0.45 3.44
CA VAL A 64 -13.86 0.29 2.17
C VAL A 64 -13.74 1.77 2.51
N TRP A 65 -12.74 2.43 2.01
CA TRP A 65 -12.45 3.84 2.30
C TRP A 65 -12.46 4.18 3.81
N GLY A 66 -11.92 3.26 4.62
CA GLY A 66 -11.86 3.39 6.08
C GLY A 66 -13.14 3.01 6.82
N LYS A 67 -14.27 2.84 6.13
CA LYS A 67 -15.54 2.42 6.73
C LYS A 67 -15.62 0.90 6.82
N ARG A 68 -16.04 0.39 8.00
CA ARG A 68 -16.22 -1.04 8.26
C ARG A 68 -17.55 -1.53 7.69
N TYR A 69 -17.50 -2.68 7.03
CA TYR A 69 -18.66 -3.44 6.55
C TYR A 69 -18.56 -4.88 7.05
N LEU A 70 -19.69 -5.49 7.37
CA LEU A 70 -19.77 -6.92 7.66
C LEU A 70 -20.09 -7.67 6.36
N LEU A 71 -19.26 -8.65 6.05
CA LEU A 71 -19.46 -9.50 4.87
C LEU A 71 -20.75 -10.30 5.03
N LYS A 72 -21.53 -10.40 3.97
CA LYS A 72 -22.63 -11.33 3.77
C LYS A 72 -22.36 -12.08 2.45
N VAL A 73 -22.16 -13.38 2.56
CA VAL A 73 -22.05 -14.24 1.39
C VAL A 73 -23.45 -14.65 0.94
N ASP A 74 -23.78 -14.36 -0.32
CA ASP A 74 -25.06 -14.68 -0.93
C ASP A 74 -24.82 -15.67 -2.08
N GLU A 75 -25.16 -16.93 -1.83
CA GLU A 75 -24.94 -17.98 -2.82
C GLU A 75 -26.13 -18.07 -3.78
N LYS A 76 -25.89 -17.74 -5.05
CA LYS A 76 -26.89 -17.80 -6.12
C LYS A 76 -26.23 -18.11 -7.46
N ASP A 77 -26.96 -18.74 -8.36
CA ASP A 77 -26.46 -19.03 -9.71
C ASP A 77 -26.53 -17.77 -10.61
N ALA A 78 -25.61 -16.86 -10.34
CA ALA A 78 -25.47 -15.62 -11.07
C ALA A 78 -23.97 -15.24 -11.16
N PRO A 79 -23.57 -14.32 -12.06
CA PRO A 79 -22.22 -13.78 -12.07
C PRO A 79 -21.85 -13.17 -10.73
N PRO A 80 -20.57 -13.30 -10.32
CA PRO A 80 -20.10 -12.72 -9.07
C PRO A 80 -20.32 -11.21 -9.03
N ALA A 81 -20.84 -10.71 -7.91
CA ALA A 81 -21.05 -9.28 -7.69
C ALA A 81 -20.77 -8.89 -6.24
N ILE A 82 -20.37 -7.63 -6.04
CA ILE A 82 -20.22 -7.05 -4.70
C ILE A 82 -21.04 -5.77 -4.63
N GLU A 83 -21.89 -5.71 -3.62
CA GLU A 83 -22.74 -4.56 -3.34
C GLU A 83 -22.56 -4.09 -1.89
N LEU A 84 -22.47 -2.78 -1.69
CA LEU A 84 -22.44 -2.17 -0.37
C LEU A 84 -23.83 -1.68 0.00
N LYS A 85 -24.40 -2.25 1.07
CA LYS A 85 -25.72 -1.82 1.62
C LYS A 85 -25.58 -1.48 3.10
N HIS A 86 -25.80 -0.22 3.47
CA HIS A 86 -25.69 0.28 4.84
C HIS A 86 -24.33 -0.08 5.48
N SER A 87 -24.30 -1.11 6.34
CA SER A 87 -23.09 -1.62 7.02
C SER A 87 -22.69 -3.01 6.55
N ARG A 88 -23.28 -3.51 5.45
CA ARG A 88 -23.00 -4.85 4.89
C ARG A 88 -22.32 -4.74 3.53
N MET A 89 -21.37 -5.65 3.32
CA MET A 89 -20.79 -5.95 2.03
C MET A 89 -21.37 -7.27 1.55
N ILE A 90 -22.20 -7.24 0.54
CA ILE A 90 -22.88 -8.44 0.01
C ILE A 90 -22.00 -8.98 -1.13
N LEU A 91 -21.43 -10.16 -0.92
CA LEU A 91 -20.66 -10.90 -1.91
C LEU A 91 -21.56 -11.99 -2.51
N SER A 92 -22.10 -11.76 -3.70
CA SER A 92 -22.85 -12.74 -4.46
C SER A 92 -21.90 -13.65 -5.23
N VAL A 93 -22.01 -14.95 -5.05
CA VAL A 93 -21.19 -15.96 -5.70
C VAL A 93 -22.01 -17.22 -5.99
N ARG A 94 -21.53 -18.08 -6.88
CA ARG A 94 -22.15 -19.40 -7.10
C ARG A 94 -21.94 -20.31 -5.88
N PRO A 95 -22.89 -21.23 -5.60
CA PRO A 95 -22.73 -22.23 -4.57
C PRO A 95 -21.39 -23.01 -4.73
N GLY A 96 -20.72 -23.28 -3.60
CA GLY A 96 -19.44 -23.98 -3.62
C GLY A 96 -18.24 -23.18 -4.10
N THR A 97 -18.37 -21.86 -4.27
CA THR A 97 -17.22 -21.00 -4.64
C THR A 97 -16.13 -21.07 -3.56
N SER A 98 -14.91 -21.44 -3.96
CA SER A 98 -13.78 -21.60 -3.04
C SER A 98 -13.36 -20.27 -2.38
N ARG A 99 -12.64 -20.37 -1.26
CA ARG A 99 -12.06 -19.22 -0.54
C ARG A 99 -11.17 -18.37 -1.44
N GLU A 100 -10.30 -18.99 -2.22
CA GLU A 100 -9.37 -18.32 -3.13
C GLU A 100 -10.12 -17.57 -4.23
N ARG A 101 -11.22 -18.15 -4.71
CA ARG A 101 -12.06 -17.46 -5.71
C ARG A 101 -12.79 -16.28 -5.13
N LYS A 102 -13.35 -16.40 -3.91
CA LYS A 102 -13.96 -15.27 -3.18
C LYS A 102 -12.92 -14.16 -2.96
N GLN A 103 -11.69 -14.50 -2.56
CA GLN A 103 -10.59 -13.56 -2.44
C GLN A 103 -10.31 -12.82 -3.75
N ALA A 104 -10.17 -13.56 -4.85
CA ALA A 104 -9.88 -12.96 -6.15
C ALA A 104 -10.97 -11.98 -6.61
N ILE A 105 -12.24 -12.30 -6.35
CA ILE A 105 -13.38 -11.43 -6.66
C ILE A 105 -13.28 -10.11 -5.85
N LEU A 106 -13.03 -10.21 -4.54
CA LEU A 106 -12.88 -9.02 -3.69
C LEU A 106 -11.66 -8.17 -4.09
N GLU A 107 -10.53 -8.79 -4.40
CA GLU A 107 -9.33 -8.08 -4.84
C GLU A 107 -9.55 -7.36 -6.19
N ALA A 108 -10.26 -7.99 -7.12
CA ALA A 108 -10.64 -7.36 -8.37
C ALA A 108 -11.57 -6.15 -8.14
N TRP A 109 -12.55 -6.30 -7.25
CA TRP A 109 -13.49 -5.23 -6.90
C TRP A 109 -12.79 -4.04 -6.22
N TYR A 110 -11.87 -4.28 -5.27
CA TYR A 110 -11.06 -3.20 -4.67
C TYR A 110 -10.20 -2.48 -5.70
N ARG A 111 -9.62 -3.22 -6.64
CA ARG A 111 -8.84 -2.62 -7.74
C ARG A 111 -9.71 -1.73 -8.63
N GLU A 112 -10.93 -2.15 -8.91
CA GLU A 112 -11.86 -1.37 -9.72
C GLU A 112 -12.29 -0.08 -9.02
N ASN A 113 -12.58 -0.12 -7.72
CA ASN A 113 -12.83 1.11 -6.93
C ASN A 113 -11.67 2.12 -7.02
N LEU A 114 -10.42 1.64 -6.98
CA LEU A 114 -9.26 2.53 -7.16
C LEU A 114 -9.18 3.10 -8.56
N LYS A 115 -9.46 2.31 -9.60
CA LYS A 115 -9.47 2.79 -10.99
C LYS A 115 -10.51 3.88 -11.22
N GLN A 116 -11.62 3.84 -10.51
CA GLN A 116 -12.66 4.88 -10.58
C GLN A 116 -12.26 6.14 -9.79
N THR A 117 -11.51 5.99 -8.70
CA THR A 117 -11.22 7.09 -7.78
C THR A 117 -9.90 7.82 -8.09
N VAL A 118 -8.85 7.07 -8.43
CA VAL A 118 -7.48 7.62 -8.58
C VAL A 118 -7.36 8.62 -9.74
N PRO A 119 -8.01 8.46 -10.91
CA PRO A 119 -7.91 9.43 -12.00
C PRO A 119 -8.30 10.85 -11.60
N ALA A 120 -9.40 11.01 -10.90
CA ALA A 120 -9.85 12.33 -10.44
C ALA A 120 -8.88 12.98 -9.45
N LEU A 121 -8.24 12.18 -8.58
CA LEU A 121 -7.19 12.67 -7.68
C LEU A 121 -5.94 13.11 -8.46
N ILE A 122 -5.51 12.32 -9.44
CA ILE A 122 -4.36 12.67 -10.29
C ILE A 122 -4.66 13.99 -11.04
N GLU A 123 -5.80 14.12 -11.68
CA GLU A 123 -6.19 15.32 -12.43
C GLU A 123 -6.21 16.56 -11.53
N LYS A 124 -6.84 16.46 -10.36
CA LYS A 124 -6.86 17.51 -9.34
C LYS A 124 -5.45 17.99 -8.99
N TRP A 125 -4.53 17.07 -8.76
CA TRP A 125 -3.19 17.41 -8.29
C TRP A 125 -2.22 17.77 -9.40
N GLN A 126 -2.37 17.23 -10.60
CA GLN A 126 -1.59 17.66 -11.78
C GLN A 126 -1.70 19.19 -11.99
N SER A 127 -2.93 19.70 -11.97
CA SER A 127 -3.19 21.12 -12.15
C SER A 127 -2.56 21.99 -11.06
N ARG A 128 -2.57 21.49 -9.80
CA ARG A 128 -2.03 22.23 -8.63
C ARG A 128 -0.51 22.19 -8.54
N MET A 129 0.09 21.09 -8.96
CA MET A 129 1.53 20.83 -8.81
C MET A 129 2.32 21.19 -10.07
N GLY A 130 1.65 21.46 -11.20
CA GLY A 130 2.30 21.72 -12.47
C GLY A 130 3.07 20.51 -13.02
N VAL A 131 2.64 19.28 -12.71
CA VAL A 131 3.26 18.04 -13.18
C VAL A 131 2.28 17.22 -14.02
N GLN A 132 2.81 16.29 -14.81
CA GLN A 132 2.02 15.38 -15.61
C GLN A 132 2.36 13.92 -15.28
N VAL A 133 1.37 13.15 -14.87
CA VAL A 133 1.45 11.69 -14.72
C VAL A 133 1.16 11.05 -16.07
N LYS A 134 2.16 10.44 -16.70
CA LYS A 134 2.00 9.81 -18.03
C LYS A 134 1.27 8.48 -17.96
N ARG A 135 1.45 7.71 -16.87
CA ARG A 135 0.82 6.41 -16.65
C ARG A 135 0.63 6.16 -15.16
N TYR A 136 -0.42 5.47 -14.80
CA TYR A 136 -0.63 5.03 -13.42
C TYR A 136 -1.15 3.59 -13.38
N TYR A 137 -0.81 2.88 -12.31
CA TYR A 137 -1.13 1.46 -12.16
C TYR A 137 -1.63 1.19 -10.74
N MET A 138 -2.68 0.35 -10.63
CA MET A 138 -3.14 -0.23 -9.37
C MET A 138 -2.52 -1.62 -9.25
N GLN A 139 -1.58 -1.77 -8.33
CA GLN A 139 -0.83 -3.00 -8.14
C GLN A 139 -0.79 -3.37 -6.67
N ARG A 140 -0.97 -4.65 -6.35
CA ARG A 140 -0.71 -5.15 -5.01
C ARG A 140 0.79 -5.08 -4.72
N MET A 141 1.14 -4.42 -3.61
CA MET A 141 2.52 -4.27 -3.16
C MET A 141 2.66 -4.73 -1.72
N LYS A 142 3.71 -5.49 -1.42
CA LYS A 142 3.94 -6.07 -0.09
C LYS A 142 4.47 -5.07 0.93
N THR A 143 5.34 -4.15 0.52
CA THR A 143 6.14 -3.31 1.41
C THR A 143 5.95 -1.82 1.21
N LYS A 144 5.17 -1.40 0.22
CA LYS A 144 4.99 0.01 -0.14
C LYS A 144 3.52 0.34 -0.37
N TRP A 145 3.13 1.56 -0.08
CA TRP A 145 1.82 2.10 -0.40
C TRP A 145 1.74 2.68 -1.82
N GLY A 146 2.86 3.16 -2.34
CA GLY A 146 3.00 3.65 -3.69
C GLY A 146 4.44 3.55 -4.20
N SER A 147 4.66 3.89 -5.45
CA SER A 147 5.98 4.12 -6.03
C SER A 147 5.89 5.01 -7.26
N CYS A 148 6.87 5.88 -7.43
CA CYS A 148 7.02 6.71 -8.61
C CYS A 148 8.25 6.28 -9.43
N SER A 149 8.11 6.31 -10.75
CA SER A 149 9.24 6.27 -11.68
C SER A 149 9.35 7.63 -12.35
N PHE A 150 10.28 8.45 -11.86
CA PHE A 150 10.53 9.79 -12.37
C PHE A 150 10.82 9.80 -13.88
N HIS A 151 11.69 8.90 -14.36
CA HIS A 151 12.06 8.84 -15.77
C HIS A 151 10.90 8.51 -16.72
N SER A 152 10.01 7.63 -16.32
CA SER A 152 8.84 7.25 -17.14
C SER A 152 7.59 8.10 -16.87
N GLY A 153 7.63 8.99 -15.86
CA GLY A 153 6.47 9.76 -15.42
C GLY A 153 5.31 8.87 -14.94
N SER A 154 5.61 7.70 -14.36
CA SER A 154 4.58 6.75 -13.96
C SER A 154 4.51 6.56 -12.45
N ILE A 155 3.30 6.41 -11.93
CA ILE A 155 3.05 6.09 -10.52
C ILE A 155 2.34 4.74 -10.36
N ARG A 156 2.60 4.05 -9.25
CA ARG A 156 1.89 2.84 -8.84
C ARG A 156 1.26 3.07 -7.49
N ILE A 157 0.03 2.61 -7.35
CA ILE A 157 -0.79 2.73 -6.14
C ILE A 157 -1.12 1.34 -5.64
N ASN A 158 -0.89 1.08 -4.35
CA ASN A 158 -1.18 -0.20 -3.73
C ASN A 158 -2.69 -0.42 -3.60
N THR A 159 -3.16 -1.59 -4.05
CA THR A 159 -4.60 -1.94 -3.99
C THR A 159 -5.15 -1.98 -2.58
N GLU A 160 -4.34 -2.18 -1.56
CA GLU A 160 -4.74 -2.14 -0.16
C GLU A 160 -5.24 -0.75 0.30
N LEU A 161 -4.92 0.32 -0.44
CA LEU A 161 -5.42 1.67 -0.15
C LEU A 161 -6.92 1.81 -0.34
N ALA A 162 -7.58 0.94 -1.13
CA ALA A 162 -9.04 0.92 -1.21
C ALA A 162 -9.74 0.61 0.13
N LYS A 163 -9.02 -0.01 1.07
CA LYS A 163 -9.51 -0.32 2.42
C LYS A 163 -9.29 0.82 3.42
N LYS A 164 -8.44 1.80 3.08
CA LYS A 164 -8.01 2.89 3.96
C LYS A 164 -8.85 4.16 3.72
N PRO A 165 -8.86 5.13 4.65
CA PRO A 165 -9.53 6.40 4.42
C PRO A 165 -9.09 7.07 3.11
N LEU A 166 -10.02 7.70 2.40
CA LEU A 166 -9.72 8.38 1.13
C LEU A 166 -8.62 9.43 1.27
N ALA A 167 -8.53 10.10 2.41
CA ALA A 167 -7.46 11.06 2.68
C ALA A 167 -6.07 10.41 2.69
N CYS A 168 -5.96 9.14 3.13
CA CYS A 168 -4.73 8.38 3.05
C CYS A 168 -4.37 8.00 1.60
N LEU A 169 -5.37 7.67 0.77
CA LEU A 169 -5.15 7.45 -0.66
C LEU A 169 -4.68 8.74 -1.33
N GLU A 170 -5.36 9.85 -1.08
CA GLU A 170 -4.99 11.16 -1.62
C GLU A 170 -3.56 11.55 -1.20
N TYR A 171 -3.19 11.34 0.08
CA TYR A 171 -1.83 11.54 0.56
C TYR A 171 -0.80 10.74 -0.25
N ILE A 172 -1.04 9.45 -0.51
CA ILE A 172 -0.11 8.63 -1.30
C ILE A 172 -0.03 9.12 -2.75
N VAL A 173 -1.15 9.50 -3.37
CA VAL A 173 -1.15 10.06 -4.73
C VAL A 173 -0.27 11.33 -4.78
N VAL A 174 -0.45 12.26 -3.84
CA VAL A 174 0.35 13.50 -3.76
C VAL A 174 1.82 13.18 -3.51
N HIS A 175 2.12 12.24 -2.61
CA HIS A 175 3.48 11.80 -2.31
C HIS A 175 4.20 11.27 -3.55
N GLU A 176 3.55 10.35 -4.30
CA GLU A 176 4.14 9.79 -5.52
C GLU A 176 4.26 10.84 -6.65
N MET A 177 3.32 11.76 -6.74
CA MET A 177 3.40 12.87 -7.69
C MET A 177 4.49 13.89 -7.31
N THR A 178 4.75 14.11 -6.03
CA THR A 178 5.87 14.97 -5.57
C THR A 178 7.21 14.41 -6.02
N HIS A 179 7.35 13.08 -6.16
CA HIS A 179 8.54 12.47 -6.72
C HIS A 179 8.79 12.81 -8.21
N LEU A 180 7.80 13.33 -8.93
CA LEU A 180 8.02 13.89 -10.27
C LEU A 180 8.73 15.25 -10.25
N LEU A 181 8.76 15.94 -9.10
CA LEU A 181 9.46 17.20 -8.88
C LEU A 181 10.79 17.00 -8.14
N GLU A 182 10.80 16.04 -7.21
CA GLU A 182 11.96 15.71 -6.37
C GLU A 182 12.03 14.20 -6.12
N PRO A 183 12.97 13.50 -6.76
CA PRO A 183 13.05 12.02 -6.67
C PRO A 183 13.40 11.48 -5.29
N THR A 184 14.02 12.29 -4.42
CA THR A 184 14.51 11.86 -3.10
C THR A 184 13.78 12.56 -1.96
N HIS A 185 13.67 11.88 -0.80
CA HIS A 185 13.01 12.45 0.39
C HIS A 185 13.93 13.42 1.16
N ASN A 186 14.45 14.43 0.46
CA ASN A 186 15.29 15.49 1.06
C ASN A 186 14.46 16.67 1.59
N SER A 187 15.12 17.75 2.01
CA SER A 187 14.44 18.97 2.52
C SER A 187 13.51 19.60 1.49
N ARG A 188 13.87 19.56 0.20
CA ARG A 188 13.03 20.10 -0.90
C ARG A 188 11.75 19.27 -1.06
N PHE A 189 11.83 17.96 -0.99
CA PHE A 189 10.66 17.08 -1.01
C PHE A 189 9.71 17.40 0.15
N ILE A 190 10.27 17.57 1.35
CA ILE A 190 9.49 17.92 2.55
C ILE A 190 8.81 19.26 2.38
N ALA A 191 9.51 20.29 1.88
CA ALA A 191 8.94 21.61 1.60
C ALA A 191 7.79 21.55 0.58
N LEU A 192 7.95 20.77 -0.50
CA LEU A 192 6.90 20.55 -1.50
C LEU A 192 5.67 19.85 -0.88
N MET A 193 5.89 18.84 -0.06
CA MET A 193 4.79 18.16 0.66
C MET A 193 4.08 19.13 1.62
N ASP A 194 4.82 19.95 2.35
CA ASP A 194 4.25 20.98 3.24
C ASP A 194 3.45 22.04 2.47
N GLN A 195 3.89 22.39 1.28
CA GLN A 195 3.21 23.33 0.39
C GLN A 195 1.91 22.75 -0.19
N PHE A 196 1.98 21.55 -0.77
CA PHE A 196 0.83 20.96 -1.49
C PHE A 196 -0.19 20.34 -0.54
N MET A 197 0.27 19.68 0.52
CA MET A 197 -0.61 18.99 1.48
C MET A 197 -0.13 19.21 2.94
N PRO A 198 -0.38 20.39 3.54
CA PRO A 198 0.17 20.73 4.87
C PRO A 198 -0.11 19.70 5.97
N LYS A 199 -1.20 18.94 5.87
CA LYS A 199 -1.57 17.89 6.83
C LYS A 199 -1.00 16.51 6.48
N TRP A 200 -0.06 16.37 5.55
CA TRP A 200 0.45 15.09 5.08
C TRP A 200 1.04 14.22 6.19
N ARG A 201 1.67 14.82 7.23
CA ARG A 201 2.22 14.06 8.37
C ARG A 201 1.13 13.36 9.15
N PHE A 202 -0.02 14.00 9.33
CA PHE A 202 -1.19 13.40 9.97
C PHE A 202 -1.67 12.17 9.19
N TYR A 203 -1.87 12.29 7.87
CA TYR A 203 -2.32 11.16 7.04
C TYR A 203 -1.29 10.03 6.95
N ARG A 204 0.00 10.37 6.93
CA ARG A 204 1.08 9.39 7.03
C ARG A 204 1.01 8.60 8.34
N ASP A 205 0.83 9.29 9.44
CA ASP A 205 0.82 8.68 10.77
C ASP A 205 -0.47 7.88 10.99
N GLU A 206 -1.59 8.34 10.46
CA GLU A 206 -2.84 7.58 10.39
C GLU A 206 -2.65 6.29 9.60
N LEU A 207 -2.15 6.37 8.37
CA LEU A 207 -1.90 5.21 7.51
C LEU A 207 -0.95 4.19 8.15
N ASN A 208 0.07 4.66 8.87
CA ASN A 208 1.03 3.81 9.57
C ASN A 208 0.44 3.10 10.81
N ARG A 209 -0.62 3.63 11.42
CA ARG A 209 -1.33 3.02 12.55
C ARG A 209 -2.38 1.99 12.11
N LEU A 210 -2.92 2.15 10.92
CA LEU A 210 -3.95 1.24 10.41
C LEU A 210 -3.37 -0.16 10.16
N PRO A 211 -4.13 -1.24 10.47
CA PRO A 211 -3.68 -2.61 10.24
C PRO A 211 -3.25 -2.82 8.78
N VAL A 212 -2.16 -3.53 8.57
CA VAL A 212 -1.74 -3.98 7.25
C VAL A 212 -2.25 -5.40 7.00
N ARG A 213 -2.42 -5.76 5.73
CA ARG A 213 -2.86 -7.09 5.35
C ARG A 213 -1.93 -8.17 5.93
N HIS A 214 -2.52 -9.29 6.35
CA HIS A 214 -1.77 -10.53 6.56
C HIS A 214 -1.18 -10.99 5.23
N GLU A 215 0.12 -11.28 5.22
CA GLU A 215 0.84 -11.84 4.09
C GLU A 215 1.52 -13.12 4.55
N ASP A 216 1.25 -14.21 3.87
CA ASP A 216 2.06 -15.42 3.98
C ASP A 216 3.37 -15.17 3.24
N TRP A 217 4.43 -14.95 4.02
CA TRP A 217 5.78 -14.87 3.50
C TRP A 217 6.32 -16.29 3.42
N GLY A 218 5.99 -17.00 2.33
CA GLY A 218 6.64 -18.27 2.04
C GLY A 218 8.15 -18.03 1.87
N TYR A 219 8.93 -18.49 2.84
CA TYR A 219 10.39 -18.55 2.78
C TYR A 219 10.81 -19.95 2.41
#